data_c4e7e2396fe9753992b4aecdd0df6645
#
_entry.id   c4e7e2396fe9753992b4aecdd0df6645
#
_cell.length_a   1.000
_cell.length_b   1.000
_cell.length_c   1.000
_cell.angle_alpha   90.00
_cell.angle_beta   90.00
_cell.angle_gamma   90.00
#
_symmetry.space_group_name_H-M   'P 1'
#
loop_
_entity.id
_entity.type
_entity.pdbx_description
1 polymer ?
#
loop_
_entity_poly.entity_id
_entity_poly.type
_entity_poly.pdbx_seq_one_letter_code
_entity_poly.pdbx_strand_id
1 'polypeptide(L)'
;LKIGYHITLMLLRGGATVIATTRFPVDSALRFSKEEDFMEWGHRLKIHGLDLRHIPSVEIFCNFVEQQYDKLDILINNAAQTVRRPAGFYHHLMENEEREFSSLPKFAQMVLSDQESCLEELKTFSSKASPNQNMPVTWHGPEPGIGLRASAQLSQIPYSFDNALVAQEVFPTGELDADLQQVDLRKTNSWRLKLGEIETTEMIEV
;
A
#
# COMPACT_ATOMS: atom_id res chain seq x y z
N LEU A 1 5.98 -4.58 -8.57
CA LEU A 1 7.22 -3.91 -8.16
C LEU A 1 7.96 -3.42 -9.39
N LYS A 2 7.73 -2.22 -9.78
CA LYS A 2 8.34 -1.69 -10.99
C LYS A 2 9.23 -0.49 -10.66
N ILE A 3 8.88 0.63 -11.22
CA ILE A 3 9.70 1.85 -11.13
C ILE A 3 9.95 2.26 -9.68
N GLY A 4 8.90 2.33 -8.84
CA GLY A 4 9.04 2.77 -7.45
C GLY A 4 9.98 1.90 -6.60
N TYR A 5 9.98 0.58 -6.81
CA TYR A 5 10.89 -0.34 -6.13
C TYR A 5 12.36 -0.04 -6.47
N HIS A 6 12.67 0.09 -7.76
CA HIS A 6 14.03 0.37 -8.22
C HIS A 6 14.50 1.77 -7.83
N ILE A 7 13.62 2.79 -7.87
CA ILE A 7 13.93 4.13 -7.36
C ILE A 7 14.30 4.05 -5.88
N THR A 8 13.50 3.35 -5.07
CA THR A 8 13.77 3.17 -3.64
C THR A 8 15.14 2.52 -3.40
N LEU A 9 15.46 1.43 -4.10
CA LEU A 9 16.76 0.77 -3.99
C LEU A 9 17.92 1.70 -4.37
N MET A 10 17.80 2.42 -5.48
CA MET A 10 18.85 3.35 -5.93
C MET A 10 19.10 4.45 -4.90
N LEU A 11 18.05 5.02 -4.32
CA LEU A 11 18.16 6.06 -3.28
C LEU A 11 18.78 5.50 -1.99
N LEU A 12 18.38 4.32 -1.55
CA LEU A 12 18.93 3.66 -0.38
C LEU A 12 20.42 3.34 -0.56
N ARG A 13 20.81 2.80 -1.72
CA ARG A 13 22.21 2.53 -2.10
C ARG A 13 23.02 3.83 -2.21
N GLY A 14 22.37 4.92 -2.60
CA GLY A 14 22.95 6.27 -2.61
C GLY A 14 23.05 6.94 -1.24
N GLY A 15 22.64 6.29 -0.15
CA GLY A 15 22.76 6.79 1.23
C GLY A 15 21.53 7.55 1.76
N ALA A 16 20.45 7.65 0.99
CA ALA A 16 19.24 8.32 1.45
C ALA A 16 18.47 7.50 2.50
N THR A 17 17.73 8.17 3.37
CA THR A 17 16.63 7.57 4.11
C THR A 17 15.38 7.66 3.24
N VAL A 18 14.65 6.57 3.08
CA VAL A 18 13.50 6.51 2.19
C VAL A 18 12.26 6.08 2.95
N ILE A 19 11.21 6.88 2.84
CA ILE A 19 9.86 6.55 3.28
C ILE A 19 9.10 6.08 2.03
N ALA A 20 8.73 4.81 1.98
CA ALA A 20 8.02 4.21 0.86
C ALA A 20 6.58 3.90 1.26
N THR A 21 5.61 4.37 0.47
CA THR A 21 4.21 4.05 0.66
C THR A 21 3.72 3.02 -0.36
N THR A 22 2.89 2.10 0.09
CA THR A 22 2.31 1.06 -0.75
C THR A 22 0.99 0.57 -0.18
N ARG A 23 0.14 -0.02 -1.00
CA ARG A 23 -1.05 -0.73 -0.50
C ARG A 23 -0.70 -2.07 0.19
N PHE A 24 0.48 -2.64 -0.11
CA PHE A 24 0.92 -3.94 0.37
C PHE A 24 2.24 -3.81 1.15
N PRO A 25 2.20 -3.32 2.39
CA PRO A 25 3.42 -3.02 3.15
C PRO A 25 4.20 -4.27 3.55
N VAL A 26 3.52 -5.36 3.93
CA VAL A 26 4.19 -6.60 4.35
C VAL A 26 4.87 -7.29 3.18
N ASP A 27 4.18 -7.44 2.03
CA ASP A 27 4.80 -7.97 0.82
C ASP A 27 6.02 -7.14 0.39
N SER A 28 5.90 -5.82 0.44
CA SER A 28 7.02 -4.94 0.13
C SER A 28 8.20 -5.14 1.09
N ALA A 29 7.97 -5.21 2.39
CA ALA A 29 8.99 -5.45 3.39
C ALA A 29 9.71 -6.80 3.17
N LEU A 30 8.95 -7.85 2.90
CA LEU A 30 9.48 -9.18 2.60
C LEU A 30 10.32 -9.21 1.30
N ARG A 31 9.96 -8.39 0.31
CA ARG A 31 10.72 -8.31 -0.95
C ARG A 31 12.01 -7.53 -0.79
N PHE A 32 11.97 -6.36 -0.17
CA PHE A 32 13.19 -5.59 0.09
C PHE A 32 14.18 -6.36 0.98
N SER A 33 13.69 -7.13 1.95
CA SER A 33 14.55 -7.93 2.83
C SER A 33 15.29 -9.08 2.15
N LYS A 34 14.94 -9.42 0.91
CA LYS A 34 15.63 -10.44 0.10
C LYS A 34 16.79 -9.89 -0.73
N GLU A 35 16.98 -8.57 -0.77
CA GLU A 35 18.11 -7.98 -1.48
C GLU A 35 19.42 -8.36 -0.77
N GLU A 36 20.44 -8.71 -1.54
CA GLU A 36 21.71 -9.19 -1.01
C GLU A 36 22.41 -8.17 -0.10
N ASP A 37 22.26 -6.88 -0.43
CA ASP A 37 22.82 -5.74 0.28
C ASP A 37 21.88 -5.10 1.31
N PHE A 38 20.77 -5.79 1.65
CA PHE A 38 19.76 -5.26 2.59
C PHE A 38 20.35 -4.78 3.92
N MET A 39 21.34 -5.48 4.45
CA MET A 39 21.97 -5.14 5.74
C MET A 39 22.68 -3.79 5.72
N GLU A 40 23.07 -3.29 4.56
CA GLU A 40 23.78 -2.00 4.44
C GLU A 40 22.82 -0.81 4.54
N TRP A 41 21.58 -0.96 4.11
CA TRP A 41 20.64 0.15 3.98
C TRP A 41 19.26 -0.09 4.61
N GLY A 42 18.91 -1.30 5.03
CA GLY A 42 17.56 -1.65 5.52
C GLY A 42 17.10 -0.76 6.70
N HIS A 43 18.04 -0.32 7.57
CA HIS A 43 17.75 0.59 8.67
C HIS A 43 17.29 2.00 8.22
N ARG A 44 17.54 2.38 6.96
CA ARG A 44 17.11 3.66 6.35
C ARG A 44 15.84 3.54 5.54
N LEU A 45 15.29 2.34 5.39
CA LEU A 45 14.00 2.11 4.73
C LEU A 45 12.87 2.11 5.75
N LYS A 46 11.83 2.91 5.49
CA LYS A 46 10.59 2.97 6.24
C LYS A 46 9.43 2.68 5.28
N ILE A 47 8.66 1.63 5.55
CA ILE A 47 7.54 1.22 4.69
C ILE A 47 6.24 1.48 5.42
N HIS A 48 5.30 2.14 4.73
CA HIS A 48 3.96 2.42 5.22
C HIS A 48 2.90 1.87 4.27
N GLY A 49 1.90 1.22 4.85
CA GLY A 49 0.66 0.92 4.16
C GLY A 49 -0.12 2.21 3.94
N LEU A 50 -0.47 2.51 2.69
CA LEU A 50 -1.27 3.68 2.37
C LEU A 50 -2.05 3.46 1.08
N ASP A 51 -3.37 3.57 1.17
CA ASP A 51 -4.24 3.64 0.00
C ASP A 51 -4.56 5.11 -0.30
N LEU A 52 -4.01 5.62 -1.39
CA LEU A 52 -4.16 7.03 -1.80
C LEU A 52 -5.60 7.41 -2.19
N ARG A 53 -6.48 6.43 -2.38
CA ARG A 53 -7.92 6.68 -2.63
C ARG A 53 -8.64 7.20 -1.39
N HIS A 54 -8.11 6.93 -0.20
CA HIS A 54 -8.68 7.36 1.08
C HIS A 54 -7.96 8.61 1.61
N ILE A 55 -8.40 9.77 1.17
CA ILE A 55 -7.78 11.08 1.49
C ILE A 55 -7.57 11.32 2.99
N PRO A 56 -8.52 11.01 3.90
CA PRO A 56 -8.27 11.16 5.33
C PRO A 56 -7.06 10.38 5.85
N SER A 57 -6.79 9.19 5.28
CA SER A 57 -5.58 8.43 5.64
C SER A 57 -4.31 9.07 5.12
N VAL A 58 -4.37 9.72 3.96
CA VAL A 58 -3.23 10.50 3.42
C VAL A 58 -2.91 11.66 4.35
N GLU A 59 -3.93 12.40 4.82
CA GLU A 59 -3.78 13.51 5.76
C GLU A 59 -3.14 13.05 7.07
N ILE A 60 -3.64 11.94 7.66
CA ILE A 60 -3.08 11.35 8.87
C ILE A 60 -1.61 10.96 8.65
N PHE A 61 -1.30 10.31 7.54
CA PHE A 61 0.06 9.91 7.21
C PHE A 61 1.00 11.12 7.07
N CYS A 62 0.57 12.18 6.39
CA CYS A 62 1.36 13.41 6.24
C CYS A 62 1.66 14.04 7.61
N ASN A 63 0.65 14.12 8.48
CA ASN A 63 0.83 14.65 9.84
C ASN A 63 1.80 13.78 10.67
N PHE A 64 1.71 12.46 10.55
CA PHE A 64 2.66 11.56 11.21
C PHE A 64 4.09 11.81 10.72
N VAL A 65 4.31 11.89 9.41
CA VAL A 65 5.62 12.15 8.82
C VAL A 65 6.17 13.50 9.27
N GLU A 66 5.35 14.56 9.29
CA GLU A 66 5.74 15.90 9.74
C GLU A 66 6.16 15.92 11.21
N GLN A 67 5.57 15.08 12.05
CA GLN A 67 5.95 14.96 13.46
C GLN A 67 7.21 14.12 13.69
N GLN A 68 7.48 13.14 12.83
CA GLN A 68 8.61 12.22 12.98
C GLN A 68 9.91 12.71 12.34
N TYR A 69 9.83 13.61 11.35
CA TYR A 69 10.97 14.02 10.56
C TYR A 69 11.04 15.54 10.42
N ASP A 70 12.22 16.11 10.66
CA ASP A 70 12.45 17.56 10.60
C ASP A 70 12.32 18.12 9.18
N LYS A 71 12.54 17.31 8.17
CA LYS A 71 12.52 17.75 6.77
C LYS A 71 12.22 16.59 5.81
N LEU A 72 11.68 16.95 4.67
CA LEU A 72 11.54 16.12 3.48
C LEU A 72 12.29 16.80 2.32
N ASP A 73 13.39 16.21 1.87
CA ASP A 73 14.21 16.80 0.81
C ASP A 73 13.62 16.55 -0.58
N ILE A 74 13.01 15.37 -0.81
CA ILE A 74 12.50 14.96 -2.12
C ILE A 74 11.17 14.24 -1.95
N LEU A 75 10.15 14.65 -2.71
CA LEU A 75 8.88 13.95 -2.87
C LEU A 75 8.78 13.35 -4.27
N ILE A 76 8.56 12.04 -4.37
CA ILE A 76 8.43 11.31 -5.64
C ILE A 76 7.02 10.76 -5.78
N ASN A 77 6.22 11.38 -6.63
CA ASN A 77 4.87 10.92 -6.98
C ASN A 77 4.96 9.85 -8.08
N ASN A 78 5.23 8.60 -7.67
CA ASN A 78 5.34 7.46 -8.58
C ASN A 78 4.03 6.67 -8.71
N ALA A 79 3.16 6.70 -7.70
CA ALA A 79 1.91 5.95 -7.73
C ALA A 79 1.00 6.46 -8.85
N ALA A 80 0.78 5.61 -9.86
CA ALA A 80 -0.14 5.87 -10.96
C ALA A 80 -0.80 4.56 -11.38
N GLN A 81 -2.08 4.59 -11.69
CA GLN A 81 -2.84 3.43 -12.12
C GLN A 81 -3.59 3.77 -13.40
N THR A 82 -3.15 3.18 -14.52
CA THR A 82 -3.77 3.35 -15.85
C THR A 82 -4.73 2.21 -16.19
N VAL A 83 -4.64 1.11 -15.46
CA VAL A 83 -5.51 -0.06 -15.57
C VAL A 83 -5.83 -0.55 -14.18
N ARG A 84 -7.11 -0.56 -13.82
CA ARG A 84 -7.53 -1.15 -12.56
C ARG A 84 -7.35 -2.67 -12.60
N ARG A 85 -6.81 -3.22 -11.53
CA ARG A 85 -6.72 -4.65 -11.30
C ARG A 85 -7.81 -5.07 -10.31
N PRO A 86 -8.65 -6.07 -10.62
CA PRO A 86 -9.67 -6.55 -9.71
C PRO A 86 -9.09 -7.28 -8.49
N ALA A 87 -9.92 -7.52 -7.48
CA ALA A 87 -9.54 -8.15 -6.23
C ALA A 87 -8.74 -9.47 -6.41
N GLY A 88 -9.18 -10.33 -7.34
CA GLY A 88 -8.51 -11.60 -7.63
C GLY A 88 -7.05 -11.47 -8.06
N PHE A 89 -6.66 -10.36 -8.69
CA PHE A 89 -5.28 -10.10 -9.06
C PHE A 89 -4.34 -9.95 -7.84
N TYR A 90 -4.84 -9.44 -6.73
CA TYR A 90 -4.06 -9.18 -5.50
C TYR A 90 -4.22 -10.27 -4.45
N HIS A 91 -5.09 -11.25 -4.68
CA HIS A 91 -5.44 -12.26 -3.69
C HIS A 91 -4.22 -13.00 -3.12
N HIS A 92 -3.24 -13.30 -3.96
CA HIS A 92 -2.01 -13.99 -3.56
C HIS A 92 -1.14 -13.22 -2.56
N LEU A 93 -1.36 -11.90 -2.40
CA LEU A 93 -0.62 -11.07 -1.44
C LEU A 93 -1.26 -11.09 -0.05
N MET A 94 -2.57 -11.40 0.02
CA MET A 94 -3.34 -11.24 1.26
C MET A 94 -2.86 -12.15 2.38
N GLU A 95 -2.39 -13.35 2.08
CA GLU A 95 -1.84 -14.26 3.08
C GLU A 95 -0.69 -13.63 3.89
N ASN A 96 0.16 -12.85 3.24
CA ASN A 96 1.25 -12.13 3.91
C ASN A 96 0.73 -10.89 4.65
N GLU A 97 -0.20 -10.13 4.04
CA GLU A 97 -0.73 -8.90 4.61
C GLU A 97 -1.63 -9.11 5.85
N GLU A 98 -2.14 -10.32 6.05
CA GLU A 98 -2.96 -10.71 7.21
C GLU A 98 -2.11 -11.22 8.40
N ARG A 99 -0.79 -11.32 8.24
CA ARG A 99 0.08 -11.81 9.31
C ARG A 99 0.24 -10.77 10.40
N GLU A 100 0.22 -11.25 11.63
CA GLU A 100 0.56 -10.43 12.81
C GLU A 100 1.98 -9.88 12.71
N PHE A 101 2.18 -8.60 13.02
CA PHE A 101 3.48 -7.93 12.98
C PHE A 101 4.56 -8.71 13.75
N SER A 102 4.22 -9.25 14.93
CA SER A 102 5.13 -10.03 15.77
C SER A 102 5.59 -11.34 15.13
N SER A 103 4.81 -11.89 14.19
CA SER A 103 5.11 -13.14 13.47
C SER A 103 5.99 -12.94 12.24
N LEU A 104 6.20 -11.68 11.82
CA LEU A 104 7.04 -11.35 10.66
C LEU A 104 8.53 -11.59 10.96
N PRO A 105 9.34 -11.86 9.93
CA PRO A 105 10.80 -11.87 10.08
C PRO A 105 11.33 -10.54 10.65
N LYS A 106 12.38 -10.60 11.47
CA LYS A 106 12.95 -9.40 12.12
C LYS A 106 13.32 -8.28 11.15
N PHE A 107 13.77 -8.63 9.95
CA PHE A 107 14.08 -7.64 8.90
C PHE A 107 12.83 -6.91 8.41
N ALA A 108 11.72 -7.62 8.24
CA ALA A 108 10.44 -7.01 7.87
C ALA A 108 9.90 -6.13 9.01
N GLN A 109 9.97 -6.59 10.25
CA GLN A 109 9.60 -5.79 11.42
C GLN A 109 10.39 -4.48 11.49
N MET A 110 11.69 -4.51 11.18
CA MET A 110 12.55 -3.33 11.22
C MET A 110 12.08 -2.23 10.26
N VAL A 111 11.74 -2.57 9.02
CA VAL A 111 11.31 -1.59 8.01
C VAL A 111 9.84 -1.17 8.17
N LEU A 112 9.04 -1.94 8.93
CA LEU A 112 7.64 -1.66 9.23
C LEU A 112 7.44 -1.00 10.61
N SER A 113 8.51 -0.77 11.38
CA SER A 113 8.41 -0.25 12.75
C SER A 113 7.69 1.09 12.85
N ASP A 114 7.93 1.99 11.91
CA ASP A 114 7.29 3.31 11.88
C ASP A 114 5.80 3.20 11.50
N GLN A 115 5.47 2.25 10.62
CA GLN A 115 4.08 1.89 10.33
C GLN A 115 3.34 1.44 11.59
N GLU A 116 3.94 0.54 12.37
CA GLU A 116 3.33 0.04 13.59
C GLU A 116 3.14 1.17 14.62
N SER A 117 4.14 2.04 14.79
CA SER A 117 4.03 3.23 15.65
C SER A 117 2.88 4.14 15.21
N CYS A 118 2.75 4.41 13.92
CA CYS A 118 1.66 5.20 13.37
C CYS A 118 0.29 4.57 13.67
N LEU A 119 0.16 3.25 13.53
CA LEU A 119 -1.07 2.53 13.81
C LEU A 119 -1.42 2.50 15.31
N GLU A 120 -0.43 2.42 16.18
CA GLU A 120 -0.64 2.48 17.64
C GLU A 120 -1.10 3.88 18.07
N GLU A 121 -0.52 4.94 17.53
CA GLU A 121 -0.99 6.29 17.75
C GLU A 121 -2.45 6.44 17.32
N LEU A 122 -2.84 5.94 16.15
CA LEU A 122 -4.23 5.94 15.69
C LEU A 122 -5.18 5.22 16.64
N LYS A 123 -4.78 4.08 17.21
CA LYS A 123 -5.60 3.35 18.19
C LYS A 123 -5.83 4.19 19.47
N THR A 124 -4.78 4.87 19.93
CA THR A 124 -4.89 5.73 21.13
C THR A 124 -5.81 6.93 20.91
N PHE A 125 -5.78 7.53 19.73
CA PHE A 125 -6.70 8.61 19.36
C PHE A 125 -8.15 8.15 19.28
N SER A 126 -8.40 6.98 18.69
CA SER A 126 -9.75 6.42 18.57
C SER A 126 -10.37 6.04 19.93
N SER A 127 -9.54 5.66 20.91
CA SER A 127 -9.99 5.28 22.26
C SER A 127 -10.26 6.47 23.19
N LYS A 128 -9.65 7.61 22.91
CA LYS A 128 -9.82 8.86 23.67
C LYS A 128 -10.76 9.82 22.95
N ALA A 129 -12.00 9.40 22.71
CA ALA A 129 -13.03 10.25 22.10
C ALA A 129 -13.34 11.47 22.99
N SER A 130 -12.46 12.44 23.01
CA SER A 130 -12.71 13.79 23.48
C SER A 130 -12.79 14.71 22.24
N PRO A 131 -13.89 15.48 22.08
CA PRO A 131 -14.12 16.29 20.88
C PRO A 131 -13.13 17.43 20.65
N ASN A 132 -12.13 17.61 21.50
CA ASN A 132 -11.27 18.78 21.56
C ASN A 132 -9.76 18.50 21.40
N GLN A 133 -9.34 17.36 20.90
CA GLN A 133 -7.92 17.16 20.62
C GLN A 133 -7.66 17.20 19.11
N ASN A 134 -6.82 18.16 18.73
CA ASN A 134 -6.33 18.55 17.42
C ASN A 134 -5.73 17.37 16.65
N MET A 135 -6.53 16.39 16.24
CA MET A 135 -6.23 15.69 15.01
C MET A 135 -6.69 16.62 13.88
N PRO A 136 -5.81 17.15 13.07
CA PRO A 136 -6.18 17.90 11.89
C PRO A 136 -6.68 16.91 10.83
N VAL A 137 -7.81 16.28 11.08
CA VAL A 137 -8.47 15.35 10.18
C VAL A 137 -9.83 15.91 9.89
N THR A 138 -10.07 16.23 8.64
CA THR A 138 -11.38 16.70 8.16
C THR A 138 -12.45 15.62 8.24
N TRP A 139 -12.07 14.36 8.42
CA TRP A 139 -12.97 13.22 8.53
C TRP A 139 -13.26 12.84 9.99
N HIS A 140 -14.49 13.05 10.40
CA HIS A 140 -15.00 12.68 11.75
C HIS A 140 -15.87 11.41 11.74
N GLY A 141 -15.81 10.61 10.68
CA GLY A 141 -16.56 9.35 10.56
C GLY A 141 -15.94 8.21 11.38
N PRO A 142 -16.63 7.07 11.46
CA PRO A 142 -16.09 5.87 12.10
C PRO A 142 -14.84 5.40 11.33
N GLU A 143 -13.85 4.92 12.06
CA GLU A 143 -12.60 4.35 11.55
C GLU A 143 -11.69 5.31 10.76
N PRO A 144 -11.19 6.39 11.38
CA PRO A 144 -10.16 7.20 10.76
C PRO A 144 -8.94 6.32 10.44
N GLY A 145 -8.31 6.56 9.30
CA GLY A 145 -7.08 5.85 8.93
C GLY A 145 -7.28 4.44 8.36
N ILE A 146 -8.48 4.07 7.86
CA ILE A 146 -8.69 2.77 7.20
C ILE A 146 -7.72 2.52 6.04
N GLY A 147 -7.37 3.56 5.29
CA GLY A 147 -6.38 3.48 4.20
C GLY A 147 -4.95 3.23 4.68
N LEU A 148 -4.66 3.39 5.98
CA LEU A 148 -3.39 3.01 6.62
C LEU A 148 -3.48 1.61 7.23
N ARG A 149 -4.55 1.34 8.01
CA ARG A 149 -4.73 0.09 8.76
C ARG A 149 -5.09 -1.10 7.89
N ALA A 150 -5.79 -0.86 6.81
CA ALA A 150 -6.35 -1.88 5.92
C ALA A 150 -6.06 -1.57 4.44
N SER A 151 -4.90 -1.00 4.14
CA SER A 151 -4.54 -0.59 2.78
C SER A 151 -4.59 -1.74 1.77
N ALA A 152 -4.19 -2.94 2.18
CA ALA A 152 -4.27 -4.14 1.35
C ALA A 152 -5.71 -4.64 1.20
N GLN A 153 -6.49 -4.69 2.29
CA GLN A 153 -7.87 -5.14 2.30
C GLN A 153 -8.77 -4.28 1.41
N LEU A 154 -8.51 -2.99 1.30
CA LEU A 154 -9.22 -2.10 0.37
C LEU A 154 -9.05 -2.52 -1.10
N SER A 155 -7.98 -3.24 -1.45
CA SER A 155 -7.80 -3.82 -2.79
C SER A 155 -8.73 -4.99 -3.08
N GLN A 156 -9.35 -5.57 -2.04
CA GLN A 156 -10.26 -6.72 -2.14
C GLN A 156 -11.73 -6.33 -2.29
N ILE A 157 -12.05 -5.04 -2.30
CA ILE A 157 -13.41 -4.56 -2.55
C ILE A 157 -13.76 -4.83 -4.02
N PRO A 158 -14.74 -5.72 -4.33
CA PRO A 158 -15.13 -6.03 -5.69
C PRO A 158 -15.99 -4.91 -6.28
N TYR A 159 -15.85 -4.68 -7.58
CA TYR A 159 -16.82 -3.92 -8.36
C TYR A 159 -17.74 -4.87 -9.11
N SER A 160 -18.87 -4.37 -9.65
CA SER A 160 -19.90 -5.22 -10.25
C SER A 160 -19.37 -6.05 -11.44
N PHE A 161 -18.45 -5.54 -12.22
CA PHE A 161 -17.80 -6.28 -13.31
C PHE A 161 -16.87 -7.40 -12.85
N ASP A 162 -16.32 -7.31 -11.64
CA ASP A 162 -15.45 -8.36 -11.10
C ASP A 162 -16.18 -9.67 -10.85
N ASN A 163 -17.49 -9.61 -10.59
CA ASN A 163 -18.36 -10.78 -10.34
C ASN A 163 -18.54 -11.67 -11.57
N ALA A 164 -18.28 -11.16 -12.77
CA ALA A 164 -18.36 -11.92 -14.01
C ALA A 164 -17.08 -12.70 -14.31
N LEU A 165 -16.01 -12.52 -13.52
CA LEU A 165 -14.72 -13.14 -13.72
C LEU A 165 -14.60 -14.40 -12.85
N VAL A 166 -14.31 -15.53 -13.47
CA VAL A 166 -13.85 -16.73 -12.75
C VAL A 166 -12.37 -16.49 -12.39
N ALA A 167 -12.12 -16.03 -11.16
CA ALA A 167 -10.82 -15.53 -10.74
C ALA A 167 -9.68 -16.54 -11.00
N GLN A 168 -9.91 -17.84 -10.82
CA GLN A 168 -8.90 -18.88 -11.06
C GLN A 168 -8.55 -19.07 -12.54
N GLU A 169 -9.47 -18.77 -13.45
CA GLU A 169 -9.22 -18.89 -14.90
C GLU A 169 -8.41 -17.69 -15.44
N VAL A 170 -8.60 -16.51 -14.86
CA VAL A 170 -7.94 -15.28 -15.32
C VAL A 170 -6.72 -14.89 -14.50
N PHE A 171 -6.62 -15.37 -13.28
CA PHE A 171 -5.49 -15.15 -12.35
C PHE A 171 -5.01 -16.51 -11.82
N PRO A 172 -4.27 -17.28 -12.61
CA PRO A 172 -3.84 -18.63 -12.23
C PRO A 172 -2.95 -18.58 -10.99
N THR A 173 -3.31 -19.37 -9.97
CA THR A 173 -2.62 -19.39 -8.69
C THR A 173 -1.16 -19.81 -8.84
N GLY A 174 -0.25 -19.01 -8.30
CA GLY A 174 1.19 -19.29 -8.30
C GLY A 174 1.91 -18.92 -9.61
N GLU A 175 1.20 -18.45 -10.63
CA GLU A 175 1.83 -17.96 -11.86
C GLU A 175 2.12 -16.47 -11.76
N LEU A 176 3.41 -16.12 -11.75
CA LEU A 176 3.89 -14.74 -11.69
C LEU A 176 4.65 -14.41 -12.97
N ASP A 177 4.56 -13.16 -13.38
CA ASP A 177 5.36 -12.64 -14.48
C ASP A 177 6.84 -12.36 -14.06
N ALA A 178 7.65 -11.88 -14.99
CA ALA A 178 9.06 -11.56 -14.75
C ALA A 178 9.26 -10.47 -13.66
N ASP A 179 8.25 -9.65 -13.43
CA ASP A 179 8.23 -8.61 -12.38
C ASP A 179 7.66 -9.13 -11.04
N LEU A 180 7.47 -10.44 -10.91
CA LEU A 180 6.85 -11.11 -9.77
C LEU A 180 5.43 -10.59 -9.47
N GLN A 181 4.68 -10.24 -10.51
CA GLN A 181 3.27 -9.89 -10.43
C GLN A 181 2.40 -11.05 -10.90
N GLN A 182 1.18 -11.14 -10.38
CA GLN A 182 0.19 -12.10 -10.84
C GLN A 182 -0.01 -12.00 -12.34
N VAL A 183 0.04 -13.12 -13.05
CA VAL A 183 -0.32 -13.20 -14.47
C VAL A 183 -1.80 -12.84 -14.64
N ASP A 184 -2.11 -11.99 -15.61
CA ASP A 184 -3.45 -11.51 -15.92
C ASP A 184 -3.86 -11.98 -17.31
N LEU A 185 -4.66 -13.02 -17.37
CA LEU A 185 -5.15 -13.64 -18.62
C LEU A 185 -6.47 -13.04 -19.14
N ARG A 186 -6.94 -11.95 -18.53
CA ARG A 186 -8.16 -11.29 -19.00
C ARG A 186 -8.03 -10.82 -20.45
N LYS A 187 -9.06 -11.06 -21.24
CA LYS A 187 -9.12 -10.62 -22.66
C LYS A 187 -9.33 -9.11 -22.79
N THR A 188 -10.00 -8.50 -21.82
CA THR A 188 -10.31 -7.07 -21.76
C THR A 188 -9.91 -6.48 -20.41
N ASN A 189 -9.56 -5.21 -20.40
CA ASN A 189 -9.28 -4.42 -19.21
C ASN A 189 -9.71 -2.97 -19.47
N SER A 190 -9.67 -2.12 -18.46
CA SER A 190 -10.10 -0.72 -18.56
C SER A 190 -9.40 0.08 -19.69
N TRP A 191 -8.22 -0.32 -20.10
CA TRP A 191 -7.52 0.30 -21.23
C TRP A 191 -8.21 0.05 -22.59
N ARG A 192 -8.95 -1.03 -22.72
CA ARG A 192 -9.61 -1.44 -23.98
C ARG A 192 -11.12 -1.19 -24.00
N LEU A 193 -11.70 -0.89 -22.82
CA LEU A 193 -13.12 -0.64 -22.67
C LEU A 193 -13.46 0.80 -23.11
N LYS A 194 -14.68 0.98 -23.61
CA LYS A 194 -15.25 2.31 -23.88
C LYS A 194 -15.77 2.90 -22.57
N LEU A 195 -15.85 4.23 -22.49
CA LEU A 195 -16.33 4.94 -21.30
C LEU A 195 -17.68 4.44 -20.77
N GLY A 196 -18.60 4.06 -21.66
CA GLY A 196 -19.91 3.52 -21.25
C GLY A 196 -19.87 2.08 -20.75
N GLU A 197 -18.73 1.40 -20.83
CA GLU A 197 -18.52 0.03 -20.38
C GLU A 197 -17.72 -0.04 -19.07
N ILE A 198 -17.31 1.11 -18.53
CA ILE A 198 -16.49 1.23 -17.31
C ILE A 198 -17.37 1.82 -16.20
N GLU A 199 -17.30 1.27 -15.01
CA GLU A 199 -17.98 1.85 -13.84
C GLU A 199 -17.40 3.23 -13.48
N THR A 200 -18.27 4.12 -13.02
CA THR A 200 -17.86 5.49 -12.61
C THR A 200 -16.77 5.48 -11.56
N THR A 201 -16.83 4.54 -10.61
CA THR A 201 -15.81 4.37 -9.57
C THR A 201 -14.46 3.99 -10.16
N GLU A 202 -14.43 3.10 -11.14
CA GLU A 202 -13.19 2.72 -11.84
C GLU A 202 -12.62 3.90 -12.65
N MET A 203 -13.47 4.71 -13.30
CA MET A 203 -13.04 5.90 -14.03
C MET A 203 -12.39 6.95 -13.11
N ILE A 204 -12.82 7.02 -11.86
CA ILE A 204 -12.25 7.96 -10.87
C ILE A 204 -10.90 7.44 -10.34
N GLU A 205 -10.70 6.13 -10.30
CA GLU A 205 -9.46 5.52 -9.80
C GLU A 205 -8.32 5.50 -10.82
N VAL A 206 -8.61 5.57 -12.11
CA VAL A 206 -7.66 5.52 -13.25
C VAL A 206 -7.52 6.90 -13.89
#